data_f9ee2ccd2f75e51efe5d2d76a6106bea
#
_entry.id   f9ee2ccd2f75e51efe5d2d76a6106bea
#
_cell.length_a   1.000
_cell.length_b   1.000
_cell.length_c   1.000
_cell.angle_alpha   90.00
_cell.angle_beta   90.00
_cell.angle_gamma   90.00
#
_symmetry.space_group_name_H-M   'P 1'
#
loop_
_entity.id
_entity.type
_entity.pdbx_description
1 polymer ?
#
loop_
_entity_poly.entity_id
_entity_poly.type
_entity_poly.pdbx_seq_one_letter_code
_entity_poly.pdbx_strand_id
1 'polypeptide(L)'
;ILWFGWFGFNPGSQLAASGSANAEAISHIFVTTNLAAAGGTVAALLISWLRYGKPSLSFALNGALAGLVAITAGCDLVSDTGAVVIGLLAGTLLVYAVTFIDNKLHIDDPVGAISVHGICGLFGTIMVGFFAQESGLLYGGGSALLVSQLIGVVAVAAWAFILGFILFKVLKATVGLRVPKRIEEEGLDIYEHGETAYN
;
A
#
# COMPACT_ATOMS: atom_id res chain seq x y z
N ILE A 1 13.81 -4.65 -3.74
CA ILE A 1 14.29 -4.22 -2.40
C ILE A 1 13.11 -4.09 -1.44
N LEU A 2 12.06 -3.31 -1.73
CA LEU A 2 10.91 -3.10 -0.84
C LEU A 2 10.19 -4.42 -0.48
N TRP A 3 9.96 -5.30 -1.46
CA TRP A 3 9.37 -6.61 -1.19
C TRP A 3 10.23 -7.45 -0.24
N PHE A 4 11.52 -7.47 -0.47
CA PHE A 4 12.46 -8.14 0.44
C PHE A 4 12.41 -7.54 1.87
N GLY A 5 12.40 -6.21 1.97
CA GLY A 5 12.26 -5.50 3.25
C GLY A 5 10.94 -5.81 3.97
N TRP A 6 9.86 -6.11 3.23
CA TRP A 6 8.57 -6.47 3.81
C TRP A 6 8.61 -7.79 4.59
N PHE A 7 9.50 -8.69 4.25
CA PHE A 7 9.76 -9.91 5.04
C PHE A 7 10.42 -9.61 6.40
N GLY A 8 11.03 -8.44 6.56
CA GLY A 8 11.45 -7.94 7.89
C GLY A 8 10.32 -7.18 8.59
N PHE A 9 9.42 -6.55 7.85
CA PHE A 9 8.33 -5.75 8.40
C PHE A 9 7.18 -6.59 8.96
N ASN A 10 6.52 -7.40 8.12
CA ASN A 10 5.39 -8.23 8.55
C ASN A 10 5.80 -9.33 9.53
N PRO A 11 6.73 -10.25 9.23
CA PRO A 11 7.17 -11.27 10.19
C PRO A 11 7.84 -10.68 11.43
N GLY A 12 8.53 -9.54 11.31
CA GLY A 12 9.10 -8.83 12.44
C GLY A 12 8.06 -8.33 13.44
N SER A 13 6.82 -8.13 13.01
CA SER A 13 5.70 -7.70 13.85
C SER A 13 5.23 -8.81 14.81
N GLN A 14 5.72 -10.06 14.66
CA GLN A 14 5.51 -11.11 15.66
C GLN A 14 6.17 -10.79 17.01
N LEU A 15 7.21 -9.91 17.02
CA LEU A 15 7.92 -9.41 18.19
C LEU A 15 8.61 -10.48 19.06
N ALA A 16 8.54 -11.76 18.70
CA ALA A 16 9.20 -12.87 19.38
C ALA A 16 9.60 -13.93 18.34
N ALA A 17 10.82 -14.47 18.45
CA ALA A 17 11.34 -15.46 17.49
C ALA A 17 11.69 -16.81 18.14
N SER A 18 11.54 -16.95 19.47
CA SER A 18 11.87 -18.18 20.17
C SER A 18 10.64 -19.09 20.38
N GLY A 19 10.86 -20.39 20.22
CA GLY A 19 9.82 -21.41 20.37
C GLY A 19 9.08 -21.72 19.07
N SER A 20 8.47 -22.92 19.00
CA SER A 20 7.82 -23.42 17.79
C SER A 20 6.63 -22.57 17.35
N ALA A 21 5.81 -22.12 18.29
CA ALA A 21 4.64 -21.31 18.00
C ALA A 21 5.00 -19.98 17.30
N ASN A 22 6.06 -19.31 17.76
CA ASN A 22 6.53 -18.09 17.09
C ASN A 22 7.13 -18.38 15.71
N ALA A 23 7.87 -19.50 15.58
CA ALA A 23 8.43 -19.91 14.30
C ALA A 23 7.32 -20.25 13.27
N GLU A 24 6.25 -20.92 13.69
CA GLU A 24 5.08 -21.20 12.86
C GLU A 24 4.37 -19.91 12.42
N ALA A 25 4.10 -19.00 13.36
CA ALA A 25 3.50 -17.70 13.06
C ALA A 25 4.34 -16.89 12.06
N ILE A 26 5.64 -16.77 12.29
CA ILE A 26 6.57 -16.10 11.38
C ILE A 26 6.53 -16.75 9.99
N SER A 27 6.54 -18.09 9.92
CA SER A 27 6.50 -18.82 8.64
C SER A 27 5.19 -18.57 7.88
N HIS A 28 4.07 -18.59 8.60
CA HIS A 28 2.75 -18.25 8.02
C HIS A 28 2.73 -16.82 7.49
N ILE A 29 3.22 -15.85 8.25
CA ILE A 29 3.29 -14.44 7.83
C ILE A 29 4.17 -14.26 6.58
N PHE A 30 5.27 -15.00 6.45
CA PHE A 30 6.08 -15.02 5.22
C PHE A 30 5.26 -15.47 4.00
N VAL A 31 4.50 -16.55 4.16
CA VAL A 31 3.69 -17.12 3.08
C VAL A 31 2.59 -16.17 2.66
N THR A 32 1.76 -15.69 3.59
CA THR A 32 0.65 -14.77 3.31
C THR A 32 1.12 -13.45 2.70
N THR A 33 2.24 -12.91 3.20
CA THR A 33 2.88 -11.71 2.64
C THR A 33 3.30 -11.92 1.19
N ASN A 34 3.97 -13.02 0.90
CA ASN A 34 4.42 -13.34 -0.45
C ASN A 34 3.26 -13.60 -1.42
N LEU A 35 2.24 -14.34 -0.99
CA LEU A 35 1.06 -14.63 -1.80
C LEU A 35 0.28 -13.38 -2.17
N ALA A 36 0.08 -12.46 -1.23
CA ALA A 36 -0.60 -11.20 -1.50
C ALA A 36 0.19 -10.30 -2.46
N ALA A 37 1.52 -10.21 -2.30
CA ALA A 37 2.38 -9.48 -3.22
C ALA A 37 2.32 -10.05 -4.64
N ALA A 38 2.40 -11.36 -4.79
CA ALA A 38 2.27 -12.04 -6.07
C ALA A 38 0.88 -11.82 -6.71
N GLY A 39 -0.19 -11.97 -5.92
CA GLY A 39 -1.56 -11.70 -6.36
C GLY A 39 -1.74 -10.27 -6.85
N GLY A 40 -1.23 -9.29 -6.10
CA GLY A 40 -1.27 -7.88 -6.46
C GLY A 40 -0.52 -7.57 -7.75
N THR A 41 0.68 -8.16 -7.92
CA THR A 41 1.45 -8.04 -9.16
C THR A 41 0.68 -8.55 -10.37
N VAL A 42 0.16 -9.78 -10.28
CA VAL A 42 -0.56 -10.43 -11.38
C VAL A 42 -1.82 -9.64 -11.73
N ALA A 43 -2.61 -9.24 -10.74
CA ALA A 43 -3.83 -8.47 -10.96
C ALA A 43 -3.54 -7.13 -11.62
N ALA A 44 -2.60 -6.36 -11.10
CA ALA A 44 -2.25 -5.04 -11.65
C ALA A 44 -1.71 -5.15 -13.08
N LEU A 45 -0.87 -6.17 -13.36
CA LEU A 45 -0.38 -6.45 -14.71
C LEU A 45 -1.52 -6.75 -15.68
N LEU A 46 -2.40 -7.69 -15.33
CA LEU A 46 -3.50 -8.12 -16.18
C LEU A 46 -4.53 -7.00 -16.39
N ILE A 47 -4.94 -6.31 -15.33
CA ILE A 47 -5.92 -5.22 -15.41
C ILE A 47 -5.37 -4.04 -16.24
N SER A 48 -4.10 -3.67 -16.03
CA SER A 48 -3.48 -2.62 -16.84
C SER A 48 -3.38 -3.04 -18.32
N TRP A 49 -3.06 -4.30 -18.60
CA TRP A 49 -3.01 -4.81 -19.96
C TRP A 49 -4.39 -4.78 -20.64
N LEU A 50 -5.41 -5.31 -19.98
CA LEU A 50 -6.78 -5.32 -20.51
C LEU A 50 -7.32 -3.90 -20.72
N ARG A 51 -6.98 -2.96 -19.83
CA ARG A 51 -7.50 -1.60 -19.86
C ARG A 51 -6.79 -0.70 -20.87
N TYR A 52 -5.47 -0.85 -21.01
CA TYR A 52 -4.64 0.06 -21.84
C TYR A 52 -4.05 -0.63 -23.06
N GLY A 53 -4.35 -1.89 -23.30
CA GLY A 53 -3.90 -2.65 -24.47
C GLY A 53 -2.43 -3.12 -24.41
N LYS A 54 -1.69 -2.70 -23.39
CA LYS A 54 -0.29 -3.11 -23.15
C LYS A 54 -0.03 -3.30 -21.65
N PRO A 55 0.77 -4.32 -21.27
CA PRO A 55 1.16 -4.48 -19.89
C PRO A 55 2.08 -3.34 -19.46
N SER A 56 1.88 -2.83 -18.24
CA SER A 56 2.69 -1.75 -17.67
C SER A 56 3.59 -2.31 -16.57
N LEU A 57 4.90 -2.12 -16.72
CA LEU A 57 5.87 -2.49 -15.69
C LEU A 57 5.62 -1.71 -14.39
N SER A 58 5.34 -0.42 -14.48
CA SER A 58 5.06 0.42 -13.31
C SER A 58 3.83 -0.08 -12.55
N PHE A 59 2.74 -0.45 -13.23
CA PHE A 59 1.58 -1.04 -12.56
C PHE A 59 1.89 -2.40 -11.96
N ALA A 60 2.69 -3.26 -12.61
CA ALA A 60 3.07 -4.54 -12.04
C ALA A 60 3.90 -4.39 -10.76
N LEU A 61 4.89 -3.49 -10.76
CA LEU A 61 5.72 -3.22 -9.59
C LEU A 61 4.92 -2.58 -8.44
N ASN A 62 4.07 -1.60 -8.73
CA ASN A 62 3.18 -1.01 -7.74
C ASN A 62 2.08 -1.99 -7.29
N GLY A 63 1.69 -2.95 -8.14
CA GLY A 63 0.77 -4.03 -7.78
C GLY A 63 1.35 -4.95 -6.69
N ALA A 64 2.66 -5.25 -6.78
CA ALA A 64 3.36 -5.96 -5.71
C ALA A 64 3.27 -5.18 -4.38
N LEU A 65 3.56 -3.88 -4.42
CA LEU A 65 3.48 -3.03 -3.23
C LEU A 65 2.05 -2.91 -2.70
N ALA A 66 1.05 -2.80 -3.58
CA ALA A 66 -0.36 -2.77 -3.18
C ALA A 66 -0.77 -4.04 -2.45
N GLY A 67 -0.35 -5.22 -2.94
CA GLY A 67 -0.55 -6.50 -2.26
C GLY A 67 0.13 -6.56 -0.91
N LEU A 68 1.40 -6.12 -0.83
CA LEU A 68 2.16 -6.06 0.42
C LEU A 68 1.49 -5.14 1.45
N VAL A 69 1.08 -3.95 1.04
CA VAL A 69 0.40 -2.98 1.91
C VAL A 69 -0.94 -3.53 2.39
N ALA A 70 -1.74 -4.08 1.47
CA ALA A 70 -3.08 -4.57 1.81
C ALA A 70 -3.07 -5.78 2.76
N ILE A 71 -2.05 -6.64 2.70
CA ILE A 71 -1.95 -7.79 3.60
C ILE A 71 -1.39 -7.43 4.98
N THR A 72 -0.70 -6.30 5.10
CA THR A 72 0.07 -5.95 6.30
C THR A 72 -0.77 -5.97 7.59
N ALA A 73 -2.01 -5.48 7.55
CA ALA A 73 -2.88 -5.43 8.72
C ALA A 73 -3.39 -6.81 9.20
N GLY A 74 -3.40 -7.81 8.33
CA GLY A 74 -4.00 -9.12 8.62
C GLY A 74 -3.13 -10.31 8.24
N CYS A 75 -1.82 -10.10 8.04
CA CYS A 75 -0.91 -11.13 7.54
C CYS A 75 -0.82 -12.38 8.42
N ASP A 76 -1.06 -12.25 9.72
CA ASP A 76 -1.11 -13.33 10.71
C ASP A 76 -2.52 -13.91 10.93
N LEU A 77 -3.56 -13.20 10.49
CA LEU A 77 -4.96 -13.51 10.79
C LEU A 77 -5.70 -14.20 9.64
N VAL A 78 -5.22 -14.07 8.42
CA VAL A 78 -5.92 -14.57 7.24
C VAL A 78 -5.32 -15.89 6.73
N SER A 79 -6.13 -16.68 6.04
CA SER A 79 -5.66 -17.88 5.36
C SER A 79 -4.81 -17.55 4.13
N ASP A 80 -4.03 -18.51 3.63
CA ASP A 80 -3.26 -18.38 2.38
C ASP A 80 -4.15 -17.98 1.19
N THR A 81 -5.32 -18.60 1.06
CA THR A 81 -6.31 -18.26 0.03
C THR A 81 -6.83 -16.84 0.23
N GLY A 82 -7.10 -16.43 1.47
CA GLY A 82 -7.50 -15.06 1.81
C GLY A 82 -6.43 -14.05 1.40
N ALA A 83 -5.16 -14.35 1.64
CA ALA A 83 -4.04 -13.52 1.24
C ALA A 83 -3.95 -13.33 -0.29
N VAL A 84 -4.14 -14.40 -1.06
CA VAL A 84 -4.20 -14.31 -2.54
C VAL A 84 -5.35 -13.42 -2.99
N VAL A 85 -6.55 -13.60 -2.43
CA VAL A 85 -7.73 -12.80 -2.79
C VAL A 85 -7.52 -11.33 -2.44
N ILE A 86 -7.01 -11.02 -1.24
CA ILE A 86 -6.70 -9.65 -0.83
C ILE A 86 -5.69 -9.02 -1.79
N GLY A 87 -4.64 -9.75 -2.16
CA GLY A 87 -3.63 -9.28 -3.12
C GLY A 87 -4.23 -8.98 -4.50
N LEU A 88 -5.03 -9.90 -5.05
CA LEU A 88 -5.70 -9.70 -6.34
C LEU A 88 -6.63 -8.48 -6.34
N LEU A 89 -7.40 -8.30 -5.29
CA LEU A 89 -8.28 -7.14 -5.13
C LEU A 89 -7.48 -5.84 -4.99
N ALA A 90 -6.40 -5.85 -4.20
CA ALA A 90 -5.53 -4.69 -4.02
C ALA A 90 -4.85 -4.25 -5.32
N GLY A 91 -4.30 -5.20 -6.09
CA GLY A 91 -3.68 -4.89 -7.39
C GLY A 91 -4.69 -4.36 -8.41
N THR A 92 -5.91 -4.87 -8.38
CA THR A 92 -7.02 -4.35 -9.20
C THR A 92 -7.39 -2.93 -8.76
N LEU A 93 -7.61 -2.73 -7.47
CA LEU A 93 -7.95 -1.43 -6.87
C LEU A 93 -6.90 -0.36 -7.20
N LEU A 94 -5.62 -0.71 -7.13
CA LEU A 94 -4.51 0.17 -7.46
C LEU A 94 -4.65 0.80 -8.84
N VAL A 95 -4.90 -0.01 -9.89
CA VAL A 95 -4.99 0.48 -11.27
C VAL A 95 -6.10 1.51 -11.44
N TYR A 96 -7.25 1.29 -10.78
CA TYR A 96 -8.35 2.24 -10.79
C TYR A 96 -8.07 3.47 -9.92
N ALA A 97 -7.43 3.29 -8.77
CA ALA A 97 -7.10 4.36 -7.84
C ALA A 97 -6.14 5.38 -8.46
N VAL A 98 -5.02 4.92 -9.04
CA VAL A 98 -4.06 5.80 -9.74
C VAL A 98 -4.78 6.60 -10.83
N THR A 99 -5.55 5.91 -11.69
CA THR A 99 -6.27 6.57 -12.78
C THR A 99 -7.28 7.61 -12.28
N PHE A 100 -7.95 7.32 -11.17
CA PHE A 100 -8.94 8.23 -10.59
C PHE A 100 -8.26 9.46 -9.96
N ILE A 101 -7.17 9.26 -9.22
CA ILE A 101 -6.42 10.35 -8.57
C ILE A 101 -5.85 11.30 -9.61
N ASP A 102 -5.15 10.77 -10.61
CA ASP A 102 -4.53 11.59 -11.65
C ASP A 102 -5.55 12.28 -12.55
N ASN A 103 -6.51 11.51 -13.10
CA ASN A 103 -7.36 12.01 -14.19
C ASN A 103 -8.66 12.69 -13.71
N LYS A 104 -9.12 12.40 -12.50
CA LYS A 104 -10.37 12.98 -11.97
C LYS A 104 -10.14 13.99 -10.85
N LEU A 105 -9.24 13.69 -9.93
CA LEU A 105 -8.91 14.60 -8.84
C LEU A 105 -7.82 15.60 -9.23
N HIS A 106 -7.07 15.32 -10.31
CA HIS A 106 -5.92 16.12 -10.74
C HIS A 106 -4.88 16.32 -9.62
N ILE A 107 -4.69 15.26 -8.83
CA ILE A 107 -3.67 15.19 -7.79
C ILE A 107 -2.52 14.35 -8.34
N ASP A 108 -1.33 14.92 -8.34
CA ASP A 108 -0.12 14.25 -8.80
C ASP A 108 0.29 13.15 -7.83
N ASP A 109 0.28 11.89 -8.30
CA ASP A 109 0.71 10.70 -7.56
C ASP A 109 1.74 9.91 -8.38
N PRO A 110 2.93 10.51 -8.66
CA PRO A 110 3.86 10.04 -9.69
C PRO A 110 4.42 8.64 -9.42
N VAL A 111 4.51 8.25 -8.16
CA VAL A 111 4.98 6.92 -7.74
C VAL A 111 3.87 6.05 -7.14
N GLY A 112 2.63 6.50 -7.19
CA GLY A 112 1.49 5.78 -6.65
C GLY A 112 1.44 5.76 -5.11
N ALA A 113 2.07 6.71 -4.44
CA ALA A 113 2.15 6.71 -2.97
C ALA A 113 0.77 6.79 -2.30
N ILE A 114 -0.11 7.66 -2.80
CA ILE A 114 -1.49 7.78 -2.30
C ILE A 114 -2.27 6.51 -2.61
N SER A 115 -2.15 6.02 -3.85
CA SER A 115 -2.89 4.85 -4.34
C SER A 115 -2.45 3.58 -3.63
N VAL A 116 -1.13 3.36 -3.47
CA VAL A 116 -0.57 2.16 -2.83
C VAL A 116 -0.75 2.22 -1.31
N HIS A 117 -0.24 3.28 -0.66
CA HIS A 117 -0.20 3.30 0.81
C HIS A 117 -1.50 3.84 1.41
N GLY A 118 -2.09 4.88 0.85
CA GLY A 118 -3.36 5.42 1.31
C GLY A 118 -4.52 4.46 1.01
N ILE A 119 -4.85 4.28 -0.27
CA ILE A 119 -6.06 3.55 -0.66
C ILE A 119 -5.95 2.05 -0.37
N CYS A 120 -4.85 1.39 -0.78
CA CYS A 120 -4.69 -0.05 -0.51
C CYS A 120 -4.43 -0.34 0.97
N GLY A 121 -3.87 0.60 1.75
CA GLY A 121 -3.74 0.45 3.20
C GLY A 121 -5.08 0.51 3.93
N LEU A 122 -5.93 1.48 3.59
CA LEU A 122 -7.32 1.55 4.10
C LEU A 122 -8.10 0.29 3.73
N PHE A 123 -8.01 -0.12 2.46
CA PHE A 123 -8.63 -1.35 1.96
C PHE A 123 -8.17 -2.58 2.74
N GLY A 124 -6.84 -2.78 2.90
CA GLY A 124 -6.29 -3.93 3.61
C GLY A 124 -6.73 -4.02 5.06
N THR A 125 -6.78 -2.89 5.76
CA THR A 125 -7.30 -2.83 7.14
C THR A 125 -8.78 -3.25 7.20
N ILE A 126 -9.61 -2.84 6.25
CA ILE A 126 -11.01 -3.27 6.16
C ILE A 126 -11.09 -4.77 5.87
N MET A 127 -10.19 -5.32 5.03
CA MET A 127 -10.18 -6.75 4.70
C MET A 127 -9.92 -7.65 5.91
N VAL A 128 -9.25 -7.18 6.95
CA VAL A 128 -9.16 -7.90 8.24
C VAL A 128 -10.54 -8.22 8.79
N GLY A 129 -11.45 -7.25 8.74
CA GLY A 129 -12.84 -7.43 9.20
C GLY A 129 -13.61 -8.49 8.43
N PHE A 130 -13.22 -8.78 7.18
CA PHE A 130 -13.83 -9.83 6.37
C PHE A 130 -13.11 -11.17 6.48
N PHE A 131 -11.78 -11.19 6.42
CA PHE A 131 -10.96 -12.37 6.16
C PHE A 131 -10.22 -12.94 7.37
N ALA A 132 -10.28 -12.30 8.56
CA ALA A 132 -9.71 -12.89 9.76
C ALA A 132 -10.39 -14.22 10.09
N GLN A 133 -9.60 -15.31 10.22
CA GLN A 133 -10.12 -16.68 10.31
C GLN A 133 -10.99 -16.93 11.55
N GLU A 134 -10.68 -16.30 12.69
CA GLU A 134 -11.42 -16.52 13.94
C GLU A 134 -12.62 -15.56 14.11
N SER A 135 -12.50 -14.31 13.63
CA SER A 135 -13.42 -13.23 13.96
C SER A 135 -13.91 -12.44 12.75
N GLY A 136 -13.50 -12.82 11.55
CA GLY A 136 -13.92 -12.18 10.30
C GLY A 136 -15.34 -12.53 9.89
N LEU A 137 -15.99 -11.60 9.22
CA LEU A 137 -17.36 -11.74 8.77
C LEU A 137 -17.58 -12.99 7.91
N LEU A 138 -16.65 -13.33 7.02
CA LEU A 138 -16.74 -14.48 6.13
C LEU A 138 -16.54 -15.83 6.83
N TYR A 139 -16.02 -15.83 8.04
CA TYR A 139 -15.79 -17.02 8.87
C TYR A 139 -16.78 -17.15 10.02
N GLY A 140 -17.85 -16.35 10.02
CA GLY A 140 -18.90 -16.41 11.02
C GLY A 140 -18.65 -15.63 12.31
N GLY A 141 -17.59 -14.81 12.36
CA GLY A 141 -17.24 -13.96 13.52
C GLY A 141 -18.16 -12.74 13.72
N GLY A 142 -19.14 -12.55 12.84
CA GLY A 142 -20.05 -11.41 12.90
C GLY A 142 -19.41 -10.10 12.42
N SER A 143 -20.13 -8.99 12.61
CA SER A 143 -19.72 -7.68 12.08
C SER A 143 -18.86 -6.85 13.05
N ALA A 144 -18.65 -7.30 14.27
CA ALA A 144 -17.97 -6.50 15.30
C ALA A 144 -16.54 -6.08 14.90
N LEU A 145 -15.76 -7.02 14.40
CA LEU A 145 -14.39 -6.72 13.92
C LEU A 145 -14.43 -5.76 12.73
N LEU A 146 -15.30 -5.98 11.76
CA LEU A 146 -15.43 -5.09 10.60
C LEU A 146 -15.76 -3.66 11.01
N VAL A 147 -16.71 -3.47 11.94
CA VAL A 147 -17.05 -2.14 12.47
C VAL A 147 -15.85 -1.50 13.17
N SER A 148 -15.11 -2.26 13.96
CA SER A 148 -13.91 -1.77 14.63
C SER A 148 -12.85 -1.32 13.62
N GLN A 149 -12.63 -2.10 12.55
CA GLN A 149 -11.68 -1.72 11.49
C GLN A 149 -12.15 -0.46 10.74
N LEU A 150 -13.42 -0.31 10.46
CA LEU A 150 -13.95 0.89 9.82
C LEU A 150 -13.76 2.14 10.68
N ILE A 151 -14.01 2.04 11.99
CA ILE A 151 -13.76 3.14 12.93
C ILE A 151 -12.27 3.48 12.96
N GLY A 152 -11.41 2.48 13.06
CA GLY A 152 -9.95 2.65 13.05
C GLY A 152 -9.45 3.34 11.78
N VAL A 153 -9.91 2.87 10.62
CA VAL A 153 -9.57 3.44 9.31
C VAL A 153 -9.94 4.93 9.25
N VAL A 154 -11.17 5.29 9.64
CA VAL A 154 -11.62 6.68 9.62
C VAL A 154 -10.82 7.55 10.59
N ALA A 155 -10.57 7.05 11.81
CA ALA A 155 -9.83 7.78 12.83
C ALA A 155 -8.37 8.05 12.40
N VAL A 156 -7.67 7.02 11.92
CA VAL A 156 -6.27 7.13 11.48
C VAL A 156 -6.15 7.99 10.22
N ALA A 157 -7.06 7.80 9.24
CA ALA A 157 -7.07 8.62 8.03
C ALA A 157 -7.32 10.10 8.34
N ALA A 158 -8.28 10.42 9.21
CA ALA A 158 -8.55 11.80 9.63
C ALA A 158 -7.34 12.41 10.36
N TRP A 159 -6.74 11.67 11.29
CA TRP A 159 -5.54 12.09 12.02
C TRP A 159 -4.38 12.40 11.07
N ALA A 160 -4.03 11.45 10.21
CA ALA A 160 -2.92 11.60 9.27
C ALA A 160 -3.15 12.77 8.29
N PHE A 161 -4.37 12.88 7.75
CA PHE A 161 -4.71 13.95 6.82
C PHE A 161 -4.66 15.32 7.49
N ILE A 162 -5.27 15.49 8.67
CA ILE A 162 -5.31 16.78 9.38
C ILE A 162 -3.89 17.22 9.75
N LEU A 163 -3.11 16.33 10.38
CA LEU A 163 -1.74 16.68 10.79
C LEU A 163 -0.82 16.93 9.61
N GLY A 164 -0.91 16.10 8.57
CA GLY A 164 -0.17 16.30 7.34
C GLY A 164 -0.52 17.62 6.67
N PHE A 165 -1.80 17.94 6.57
CA PHE A 165 -2.26 19.21 6.02
C PHE A 165 -1.73 20.43 6.81
N ILE A 166 -1.79 20.40 8.14
CA ILE A 166 -1.25 21.46 9.00
C ILE A 166 0.27 21.58 8.78
N LEU A 167 0.99 20.46 8.83
CA LEU A 167 2.45 20.43 8.62
C LEU A 167 2.84 21.07 7.28
N PHE A 168 2.24 20.64 6.19
CA PHE A 168 2.58 21.17 4.87
C PHE A 168 2.12 22.64 4.69
N LYS A 169 1.05 23.08 5.34
CA LYS A 169 0.69 24.50 5.38
C LYS A 169 1.74 25.36 6.10
N VAL A 170 2.25 24.87 7.23
CA VAL A 170 3.33 25.56 7.97
C VAL A 170 4.61 25.61 7.15
N LEU A 171 5.04 24.48 6.57
CA LEU A 171 6.22 24.41 5.71
C LEU A 171 6.10 25.38 4.51
N LYS A 172 4.93 25.40 3.85
CA LYS A 172 4.68 26.31 2.73
C LYS A 172 4.80 27.79 3.15
N ALA A 173 4.35 28.13 4.36
CA ALA A 173 4.38 29.50 4.86
C ALA A 173 5.76 29.96 5.36
N THR A 174 6.63 29.04 5.75
CA THR A 174 7.94 29.33 6.35
C THR A 174 9.11 29.13 5.38
N VAL A 175 9.34 27.89 4.94
CA VAL A 175 10.51 27.52 4.09
C VAL A 175 10.15 27.38 2.62
N GLY A 176 8.86 27.30 2.28
CA GLY A 176 8.40 26.98 0.93
C GLY A 176 8.37 25.48 0.67
N LEU A 177 7.66 25.06 -0.41
CA LEU A 177 7.53 23.66 -0.80
C LEU A 177 8.03 23.38 -2.22
N ARG A 178 8.29 24.44 -3.00
CA ARG A 178 8.71 24.30 -4.40
C ARG A 178 9.85 25.25 -4.69
N VAL A 179 10.74 24.78 -5.52
CA VAL A 179 11.78 25.61 -6.13
C VAL A 179 11.16 26.58 -7.15
N PRO A 180 11.88 27.67 -7.55
CA PRO A 180 11.45 28.51 -8.65
C PRO A 180 11.19 27.68 -9.92
N LYS A 181 10.14 28.04 -10.67
CA LYS A 181 9.69 27.32 -11.87
C LYS A 181 10.82 27.04 -12.87
N ARG A 182 11.73 27.99 -13.05
CA ARG A 182 12.89 27.84 -13.91
C ARG A 182 13.78 26.65 -13.49
N ILE A 183 14.06 26.51 -12.19
CA ILE A 183 14.89 25.42 -11.67
C ILE A 183 14.16 24.08 -11.81
N GLU A 184 12.84 24.07 -11.62
CA GLU A 184 12.00 22.87 -11.80
C GLU A 184 12.03 22.39 -13.27
N GLU A 185 12.03 23.33 -14.25
CA GLU A 185 12.07 23.02 -15.67
C GLU A 185 13.49 22.64 -16.18
N GLU A 186 14.54 23.22 -15.61
CA GLU A 186 15.92 22.94 -15.98
C GLU A 186 16.49 21.67 -15.32
N GLY A 187 15.90 21.21 -14.23
CA GLY A 187 16.31 20.03 -13.46
C GLY A 187 16.98 20.37 -12.14
N LEU A 188 16.50 19.73 -11.07
CA LEU A 188 17.00 19.91 -9.69
C LEU A 188 18.40 19.32 -9.49
N ASP A 189 18.75 18.27 -10.24
CA ASP A 189 20.05 17.62 -10.21
C ASP A 189 21.21 18.59 -10.45
N ILE A 190 21.04 19.51 -11.41
CA ILE A 190 22.06 20.53 -11.71
C ILE A 190 22.20 21.55 -10.57
N TYR A 191 21.07 22.06 -10.07
CA TYR A 191 21.07 23.16 -9.11
C TYR A 191 21.35 22.75 -7.67
N GLU A 192 20.83 21.57 -7.25
CA GLU A 192 20.97 21.13 -5.87
C GLU A 192 22.15 20.17 -5.68
N HIS A 193 22.52 19.41 -6.71
CA HIS A 193 23.59 18.40 -6.60
C HIS A 193 24.81 18.71 -7.45
N GLY A 194 24.70 19.64 -8.41
CA GLY A 194 25.82 20.01 -9.30
C GLY A 194 26.19 18.90 -10.30
N GLU A 195 25.29 17.93 -10.51
CA GLU A 195 25.49 16.77 -11.38
C GLU A 195 24.36 16.69 -12.39
N THR A 196 24.61 16.06 -13.53
CA THR A 196 23.57 15.77 -14.52
C THR A 196 23.10 14.33 -14.36
N ALA A 197 21.77 14.09 -14.30
CA ALA A 197 21.21 12.76 -14.23
C ALA A 197 21.30 12.01 -15.57
N TYR A 198 21.45 12.75 -16.66
CA TYR A 198 21.55 12.21 -18.03
C TYR A 198 22.79 12.80 -18.71
N ASN A 199 23.65 11.92 -19.23
CA ASN A 199 24.80 12.26 -20.05
C ASN A 199 24.44 12.12 -21.53
#